data_814b59e99de67aa4741a4d7f374c6a2d
#
_entry.id   814b59e99de67aa4741a4d7f374c6a2d
#
_cell.length_a   1.000
_cell.length_b   1.000
_cell.length_c   1.000
_cell.angle_alpha   90.00
_cell.angle_beta   90.00
_cell.angle_gamma   90.00
#
_symmetry.space_group_name_H-M   'P 1'
#
loop_
_entity.id
_entity.type
_entity.pdbx_description
1 polymer ?
#
loop_
_entity_poly.entity_id
_entity_poly.type
_entity_poly.pdbx_seq_one_letter_code
_entity_poly.pdbx_strand_id
1 'polypeptide(L)'
;TYSNVYYDQENQRVECDFTSVEASDWQPDPNAAYKPVIYLYPEKEMQVSVDLTLDGKLTCTYPAYNNGWNVTAAPDGTLTDTNGQTYNYLYWEGETYAQYDMSKGFCVKGKDTAAFLEGALEQLGLTRREANEFIVYWLPQMEQNPYNIISFQADAYTNAAELKVSPEPDTLIRVFMAWKKAD
;
A
#
# COMPACT_ATOMS: atom_id res chain seq x y z
N THR A 1 -1.27 13.50 -18.74
CA THR A 1 -2.05 13.36 -19.98
C THR A 1 -1.23 12.54 -20.96
N TYR A 2 -1.81 11.51 -21.53
CA TYR A 2 -1.19 10.73 -22.60
C TYR A 2 -1.58 11.35 -23.95
N SER A 3 -0.63 11.49 -24.84
CA SER A 3 -0.86 11.89 -26.22
C SER A 3 -0.11 10.92 -27.14
N ASN A 4 -0.55 10.86 -28.41
CA ASN A 4 0.09 10.02 -29.42
C ASN A 4 0.25 8.55 -29.00
N VAL A 5 -0.81 7.95 -28.45
CA VAL A 5 -0.81 6.53 -28.10
C VAL A 5 -1.01 5.70 -29.36
N TYR A 6 -0.05 4.87 -29.70
CA TYR A 6 -0.15 3.95 -30.84
C TYR A 6 0.47 2.59 -30.52
N TYR A 7 0.01 1.58 -31.23
CA TYR A 7 0.55 0.24 -31.10
C TYR A 7 1.61 0.00 -32.20
N ASP A 8 2.86 -0.20 -31.75
CA ASP A 8 3.95 -0.62 -32.63
C ASP A 8 3.80 -2.13 -32.91
N GLN A 9 3.32 -2.46 -34.10
CA GLN A 9 3.09 -3.86 -34.51
C GLN A 9 4.39 -4.64 -34.70
N GLU A 10 5.49 -3.98 -35.07
CA GLU A 10 6.78 -4.62 -35.33
C GLU A 10 7.45 -5.09 -34.04
N ASN A 11 7.35 -4.30 -32.97
CA ASN A 11 7.92 -4.61 -31.67
C ASN A 11 6.89 -5.13 -30.66
N GLN A 12 5.63 -5.27 -31.05
CA GLN A 12 4.51 -5.75 -30.21
C GLN A 12 4.37 -4.97 -28.88
N ARG A 13 4.52 -3.66 -28.92
CA ARG A 13 4.42 -2.78 -27.75
C ARG A 13 3.53 -1.57 -28.01
N VAL A 14 2.98 -1.04 -26.92
CA VAL A 14 2.29 0.26 -26.95
C VAL A 14 3.32 1.36 -26.70
N GLU A 15 3.38 2.34 -27.60
CA GLU A 15 4.17 3.55 -27.41
C GLU A 15 3.23 4.74 -27.17
N CYS A 16 3.64 5.63 -26.29
CA CYS A 16 2.90 6.86 -26.03
C CYS A 16 3.83 7.97 -25.57
N ASP A 17 3.47 9.19 -25.92
CA ASP A 17 4.11 10.37 -25.36
C ASP A 17 3.54 10.63 -23.97
N PHE A 18 4.42 10.73 -23.00
CA PHE A 18 4.07 11.05 -21.63
C PHE A 18 4.42 12.51 -21.33
N THR A 19 3.40 13.33 -21.08
CA THR A 19 3.61 14.68 -20.59
C THR A 19 3.39 14.67 -19.08
N SER A 20 4.45 14.89 -18.31
CA SER A 20 4.33 15.14 -16.88
C SER A 20 3.57 16.45 -16.65
N VAL A 21 2.51 16.40 -15.88
CA VAL A 21 1.89 17.62 -15.33
C VAL A 21 2.60 17.89 -14.01
N GLU A 22 3.17 19.07 -13.83
CA GLU A 22 3.68 19.47 -12.53
C GLU A 22 2.49 19.47 -11.54
N ALA A 23 2.55 18.59 -10.57
CA ALA A 23 1.57 18.53 -9.47
C ALA A 23 1.93 19.58 -8.42
N SER A 24 1.99 20.87 -8.84
CA SER A 24 2.37 21.98 -7.95
C SER A 24 1.37 22.23 -6.84
N ASP A 25 0.14 21.72 -6.96
CA ASP A 25 -0.96 22.00 -6.03
C ASP A 25 -1.48 20.75 -5.31
N TRP A 26 -0.87 19.58 -5.52
CA TRP A 26 -1.29 18.39 -4.80
C TRP A 26 -0.78 18.44 -3.34
N GLN A 27 -1.70 18.61 -2.41
CA GLN A 27 -1.46 18.44 -0.98
C GLN A 27 -2.11 17.12 -0.56
N PRO A 28 -1.37 16.22 0.10
CA PRO A 28 -1.98 15.01 0.65
C PRO A 28 -3.10 15.40 1.61
N ASP A 29 -4.26 14.78 1.48
CA ASP A 29 -5.32 14.91 2.49
C ASP A 29 -4.80 14.33 3.81
N PRO A 30 -4.72 15.12 4.90
CA PRO A 30 -4.22 14.62 6.18
C PRO A 30 -5.10 13.53 6.79
N ASN A 31 -6.33 13.34 6.29
CA ASN A 31 -7.25 12.31 6.74
C ASN A 31 -7.25 11.07 5.83
N ALA A 32 -6.49 11.08 4.72
CA ALA A 32 -6.48 9.95 3.81
C ALA A 32 -5.47 8.88 4.24
N ALA A 33 -5.90 7.62 4.17
CA ALA A 33 -5.02 6.46 4.27
C ALA A 33 -4.55 6.09 2.87
N TYR A 34 -3.25 6.31 2.62
CA TYR A 34 -2.62 5.97 1.35
C TYR A 34 -1.84 4.68 1.44
N LYS A 35 -1.94 3.85 0.39
CA LYS A 35 -1.19 2.61 0.23
C LYS A 35 -1.35 1.56 1.36
N PRO A 36 -2.50 1.42 2.04
CA PRO A 36 -2.71 0.23 2.85
C PRO A 36 -2.82 -1.01 1.95
N VAL A 37 -2.04 -2.03 2.28
CA VAL A 37 -2.06 -3.32 1.60
C VAL A 37 -2.25 -4.44 2.61
N ILE A 38 -2.88 -5.53 2.18
CA ILE A 38 -3.17 -6.70 2.99
C ILE A 38 -2.52 -7.91 2.31
N TYR A 39 -1.53 -8.50 2.96
CA TYR A 39 -0.88 -9.73 2.54
C TYR A 39 -1.42 -10.90 3.35
N LEU A 40 -1.73 -12.00 2.68
CA LEU A 40 -2.26 -13.22 3.29
C LEU A 40 -1.32 -14.38 2.95
N TYR A 41 -0.81 -15.06 3.98
CA TYR A 41 0.10 -16.18 3.85
C TYR A 41 -0.42 -17.37 4.66
N PRO A 42 -1.25 -18.25 4.06
CA PRO A 42 -1.66 -19.50 4.68
C PRO A 42 -0.55 -20.57 4.51
N GLU A 43 -0.46 -21.55 5.41
CA GLU A 43 0.40 -22.73 5.23
C GLU A 43 -0.02 -23.61 4.05
N LYS A 44 -1.29 -23.58 3.68
CA LYS A 44 -1.87 -24.32 2.53
C LYS A 44 -2.82 -23.43 1.78
N GLU A 45 -2.93 -23.66 0.48
CA GLU A 45 -3.92 -22.98 -0.34
C GLU A 45 -5.33 -23.10 0.27
N MET A 46 -6.00 -21.96 0.42
CA MET A 46 -7.32 -21.88 1.01
C MET A 46 -8.14 -20.72 0.44
N GLN A 47 -9.47 -20.90 0.45
CA GLN A 47 -10.39 -19.82 0.13
C GLN A 47 -10.56 -18.92 1.36
N VAL A 48 -10.44 -17.62 1.15
CA VAL A 48 -10.49 -16.60 2.21
C VAL A 48 -11.47 -15.52 1.81
N SER A 49 -12.36 -15.16 2.74
CA SER A 49 -13.19 -13.94 2.66
C SER A 49 -12.58 -12.87 3.54
N VAL A 50 -12.45 -11.67 2.99
CA VAL A 50 -11.87 -10.52 3.67
C VAL A 50 -12.87 -9.38 3.69
N ASP A 51 -13.36 -9.02 4.88
CA ASP A 51 -14.24 -7.88 5.09
C ASP A 51 -13.45 -6.75 5.75
N LEU A 52 -13.56 -5.56 5.19
CA LEU A 52 -12.94 -4.34 5.69
C LEU A 52 -14.02 -3.37 6.20
N THR A 53 -13.98 -3.06 7.49
CA THR A 53 -14.80 -2.01 8.09
C THR A 53 -13.91 -0.81 8.35
N LEU A 54 -14.15 0.29 7.64
CA LEU A 54 -13.40 1.53 7.76
C LEU A 54 -14.21 2.55 8.56
N ASP A 55 -13.60 3.13 9.61
CA ASP A 55 -14.12 4.36 10.24
C ASP A 55 -13.83 5.54 9.30
N GLY A 56 -14.68 5.66 8.28
CA GLY A 56 -14.49 6.61 7.19
C GLY A 56 -15.14 6.14 5.88
N LYS A 57 -14.50 6.44 4.77
CA LYS A 57 -15.01 6.13 3.42
C LYS A 57 -13.90 5.57 2.55
N LEU A 58 -14.13 4.41 1.94
CA LEU A 58 -13.24 3.87 0.90
C LEU A 58 -13.31 4.75 -0.36
N THR A 59 -12.15 5.11 -0.89
CA THR A 59 -12.00 5.92 -2.11
C THR A 59 -11.45 5.12 -3.28
N CYS A 60 -10.62 4.11 -3.01
CA CYS A 60 -10.06 3.23 -4.03
C CYS A 60 -9.84 1.81 -3.49
N THR A 61 -10.06 0.79 -4.31
CA THR A 61 -9.75 -0.60 -3.97
C THR A 61 -9.26 -1.37 -5.19
N TYR A 62 -8.31 -2.29 -4.99
CA TYR A 62 -7.88 -3.20 -6.05
C TYR A 62 -7.43 -4.55 -5.46
N PRO A 63 -8.03 -5.69 -5.91
CA PRO A 63 -9.23 -5.75 -6.76
C PRO A 63 -10.43 -5.01 -6.18
N ALA A 64 -11.47 -4.80 -6.98
CA ALA A 64 -12.66 -4.09 -6.55
C ALA A 64 -13.30 -4.72 -5.30
N TYR A 65 -13.62 -3.87 -4.31
CA TYR A 65 -14.29 -4.28 -3.07
C TYR A 65 -15.81 -4.29 -3.25
N ASN A 66 -16.38 -5.46 -3.51
CA ASN A 66 -17.81 -5.64 -3.71
C ASN A 66 -18.47 -6.20 -2.43
N ASN A 67 -18.46 -5.41 -1.35
CA ASN A 67 -18.90 -5.84 -0.01
C ASN A 67 -18.06 -7.00 0.55
N GLY A 68 -16.78 -7.04 0.23
CA GLY A 68 -15.81 -8.05 0.64
C GLY A 68 -14.97 -8.54 -0.53
N TRP A 69 -13.76 -9.02 -0.24
CA TRP A 69 -12.96 -9.78 -1.19
C TRP A 69 -13.10 -11.26 -0.90
N ASN A 70 -13.29 -12.05 -1.96
CA ASN A 70 -13.27 -13.50 -1.89
C ASN A 70 -12.17 -14.01 -2.82
N VAL A 71 -11.13 -14.55 -2.24
CA VAL A 71 -9.93 -14.99 -2.97
C VAL A 71 -9.47 -16.36 -2.50
N THR A 72 -8.78 -17.09 -3.38
CA THR A 72 -7.96 -18.22 -2.99
C THR A 72 -6.56 -17.71 -2.69
N ALA A 73 -6.12 -17.85 -1.45
CA ALA A 73 -4.77 -17.47 -1.01
C ALA A 73 -3.85 -18.68 -1.05
N ALA A 74 -2.69 -18.53 -1.70
CA ALA A 74 -1.64 -19.54 -1.76
C ALA A 74 -0.51 -19.25 -0.75
N PRO A 75 0.30 -20.25 -0.36
CA PRO A 75 1.39 -20.08 0.60
C PRO A 75 2.47 -19.07 0.18
N ASP A 76 2.61 -18.82 -1.12
CA ASP A 76 3.54 -17.82 -1.67
C ASP A 76 3.00 -16.38 -1.65
N GLY A 77 1.79 -16.18 -1.11
CA GLY A 77 1.10 -14.91 -1.04
C GLY A 77 0.29 -14.55 -2.29
N THR A 78 0.28 -15.38 -3.31
CA THR A 78 -0.56 -15.18 -4.49
C THR A 78 -2.04 -15.30 -4.11
N LEU A 79 -2.84 -14.31 -4.49
CA LEU A 79 -4.28 -14.27 -4.31
C LEU A 79 -4.95 -14.44 -5.66
N THR A 80 -5.88 -15.38 -5.78
CA THR A 80 -6.62 -15.61 -7.02
C THR A 80 -8.11 -15.33 -6.79
N ASP A 81 -8.71 -14.47 -7.60
CA ASP A 81 -10.13 -14.18 -7.52
C ASP A 81 -11.00 -15.27 -8.21
N THR A 82 -12.32 -15.11 -8.12
CA THR A 82 -13.28 -16.03 -8.72
C THR A 82 -13.24 -16.11 -10.26
N ASN A 83 -12.59 -15.14 -10.91
CA ASN A 83 -12.40 -15.08 -12.36
C ASN A 83 -11.03 -15.66 -12.79
N GLY A 84 -10.22 -16.11 -11.83
CA GLY A 84 -8.88 -16.64 -12.09
C GLY A 84 -7.81 -15.56 -12.27
N GLN A 85 -8.10 -14.29 -11.95
CA GLN A 85 -7.09 -13.23 -11.95
C GLN A 85 -6.26 -13.30 -10.69
N THR A 86 -4.96 -13.03 -10.80
CA THR A 86 -4.01 -13.12 -9.69
C THR A 86 -3.54 -11.75 -9.22
N TYR A 87 -3.33 -11.63 -7.89
CA TYR A 87 -2.90 -10.42 -7.21
C TYR A 87 -1.84 -10.77 -6.17
N ASN A 88 -0.96 -9.80 -5.86
CA ASN A 88 0.05 -9.96 -4.81
C ASN A 88 -0.48 -9.57 -3.41
N TYR A 89 -1.54 -8.76 -3.36
CA TYR A 89 -2.17 -8.22 -2.15
C TYR A 89 -3.56 -7.69 -2.46
N LEU A 90 -4.32 -7.40 -1.41
CA LEU A 90 -5.54 -6.60 -1.50
C LEU A 90 -5.17 -5.15 -1.14
N TYR A 91 -5.50 -4.22 -2.01
CA TYR A 91 -5.18 -2.81 -1.87
C TYR A 91 -6.45 -1.99 -1.63
N TRP A 92 -6.32 -0.97 -0.78
CA TRP A 92 -7.37 0.02 -0.59
C TRP A 92 -6.78 1.40 -0.27
N GLU A 93 -7.58 2.42 -0.49
CA GLU A 93 -7.40 3.78 0.00
C GLU A 93 -8.71 4.30 0.56
N GLY A 94 -8.65 5.24 1.48
CA GLY A 94 -9.83 5.81 2.08
C GLY A 94 -9.54 7.06 2.91
N GLU A 95 -10.59 7.83 3.11
CA GLU A 95 -10.62 8.91 4.10
C GLU A 95 -10.94 8.30 5.45
N THR A 96 -10.17 8.61 6.51
CA THR A 96 -10.38 8.10 7.86
C THR A 96 -10.46 9.24 8.87
N TYR A 97 -11.13 9.00 9.99
CA TYR A 97 -11.13 9.92 11.13
C TYR A 97 -10.05 9.59 12.16
N ALA A 98 -9.16 8.64 11.84
CA ALA A 98 -8.09 8.21 12.72
C ALA A 98 -7.13 9.34 13.04
N GLN A 99 -6.72 9.42 14.30
CA GLN A 99 -5.68 10.35 14.76
C GLN A 99 -4.39 9.57 14.92
N TYR A 100 -3.35 9.96 14.19
CA TYR A 100 -2.06 9.30 14.25
C TYR A 100 -1.11 10.04 15.19
N ASP A 101 -0.52 9.29 16.14
CA ASP A 101 0.44 9.85 17.10
C ASP A 101 1.82 10.02 16.44
N MET A 102 2.13 11.25 16.04
CA MET A 102 3.41 11.63 15.47
C MET A 102 4.43 12.11 16.53
N SER A 103 4.14 11.98 17.83
CA SER A 103 5.07 12.28 18.91
C SER A 103 6.16 11.23 19.07
N LYS A 104 5.92 10.02 18.55
CA LYS A 104 6.85 8.89 18.55
C LYS A 104 7.16 8.51 17.11
N GLY A 105 8.43 8.21 16.84
CA GLY A 105 8.87 7.83 15.51
C GLY A 105 10.35 8.10 15.29
N PHE A 106 10.71 8.17 14.05
CA PHE A 106 12.09 8.31 13.59
C PHE A 106 12.24 9.60 12.80
N CYS A 107 13.31 10.35 13.07
CA CYS A 107 13.70 11.50 12.27
C CYS A 107 14.79 11.04 11.29
N VAL A 108 14.47 10.96 10.02
CA VAL A 108 15.32 10.40 8.97
C VAL A 108 15.63 11.46 7.93
N LYS A 109 16.90 11.62 7.55
CA LYS A 109 17.24 12.50 6.41
C LYS A 109 16.61 11.96 5.13
N GLY A 110 16.11 12.84 4.27
CA GLY A 110 15.49 12.44 3.01
C GLY A 110 16.34 11.46 2.22
N LYS A 111 17.60 11.78 1.99
CA LYS A 111 18.57 10.93 1.27
C LYS A 111 18.82 9.55 1.89
N ASP A 112 18.56 9.38 3.19
CA ASP A 112 18.77 8.14 3.92
C ASP A 112 17.47 7.32 4.06
N THR A 113 16.33 7.84 3.54
CA THR A 113 14.99 7.25 3.69
C THR A 113 14.91 5.85 3.11
N ALA A 114 15.51 5.60 1.93
CA ALA A 114 15.48 4.27 1.31
C ALA A 114 16.10 3.21 2.22
N ALA A 115 17.33 3.45 2.70
CA ALA A 115 18.04 2.51 3.57
C ALA A 115 17.31 2.31 4.92
N PHE A 116 16.74 3.37 5.47
CA PHE A 116 15.92 3.29 6.69
C PHE A 116 14.69 2.40 6.47
N LEU A 117 13.94 2.62 5.38
CA LEU A 117 12.74 1.84 5.09
C LEU A 117 13.07 0.37 4.81
N GLU A 118 14.18 0.07 4.12
CA GLU A 118 14.62 -1.31 3.92
C GLU A 118 14.76 -2.07 5.25
N GLY A 119 15.49 -1.49 6.20
CA GLY A 119 15.68 -2.12 7.52
C GLY A 119 14.42 -2.14 8.38
N ALA A 120 13.61 -1.09 8.37
CA ALA A 120 12.40 -1.03 9.16
C ALA A 120 11.32 -2.01 8.68
N LEU A 121 11.13 -2.11 7.37
CA LEU A 121 10.14 -3.02 6.77
C LEU A 121 10.53 -4.49 6.95
N GLU A 122 11.81 -4.81 6.89
CA GLU A 122 12.33 -6.15 7.22
C GLU A 122 12.01 -6.51 8.68
N GLN A 123 12.22 -5.59 9.63
CA GLN A 123 11.87 -5.81 11.04
C GLN A 123 10.36 -5.95 11.27
N LEU A 124 9.54 -5.35 10.43
CA LEU A 124 8.08 -5.49 10.43
C LEU A 124 7.60 -6.78 9.75
N GLY A 125 8.51 -7.61 9.25
CA GLY A 125 8.22 -8.92 8.68
C GLY A 125 7.94 -8.93 7.18
N LEU A 126 8.15 -7.82 6.46
CA LEU A 126 8.00 -7.79 5.02
C LEU A 126 9.15 -8.50 4.31
N THR A 127 8.82 -9.25 3.28
CA THR A 127 9.80 -9.77 2.34
C THR A 127 10.45 -8.63 1.55
N ARG A 128 11.61 -8.89 0.94
CA ARG A 128 12.29 -7.90 0.10
C ARG A 128 11.41 -7.41 -1.06
N ARG A 129 10.60 -8.28 -1.63
CA ARG A 129 9.65 -7.94 -2.70
C ARG A 129 8.60 -6.94 -2.22
N GLU A 130 7.97 -7.21 -1.10
CA GLU A 130 6.95 -6.34 -0.49
C GLU A 130 7.56 -5.00 -0.07
N ALA A 131 8.73 -5.01 0.56
CA ALA A 131 9.45 -3.79 0.91
C ALA A 131 9.78 -2.93 -0.32
N ASN A 132 10.18 -3.54 -1.44
CA ASN A 132 10.41 -2.81 -2.69
C ASN A 132 9.15 -2.11 -3.21
N GLU A 133 8.01 -2.81 -3.21
CA GLU A 133 6.72 -2.23 -3.65
C GLU A 133 6.29 -1.06 -2.75
N PHE A 134 6.53 -1.16 -1.45
CA PHE A 134 6.27 -0.10 -0.49
C PHE A 134 7.20 1.11 -0.71
N ILE A 135 8.51 0.88 -0.82
CA ILE A 135 9.53 1.92 -0.97
C ILE A 135 9.33 2.70 -2.28
N VAL A 136 9.11 2.01 -3.40
CA VAL A 136 8.92 2.65 -4.72
C VAL A 136 7.73 3.62 -4.72
N TYR A 137 6.71 3.35 -3.94
CA TYR A 137 5.56 4.26 -3.81
C TYR A 137 5.88 5.51 -2.98
N TRP A 138 6.56 5.35 -1.84
CA TRP A 138 6.76 6.45 -0.89
C TRP A 138 8.01 7.27 -1.14
N LEU A 139 9.10 6.65 -1.59
CA LEU A 139 10.42 7.28 -1.71
C LEU A 139 10.41 8.55 -2.56
N PRO A 140 9.71 8.64 -3.72
CA PRO A 140 9.69 9.87 -4.53
C PRO A 140 9.14 11.10 -3.80
N GLN A 141 8.32 10.89 -2.77
CA GLN A 141 7.72 11.96 -1.97
C GLN A 141 8.60 12.36 -0.78
N MET A 142 9.58 11.53 -0.41
CA MET A 142 10.33 11.63 0.83
C MET A 142 11.82 11.97 0.64
N GLU A 143 12.45 11.44 -0.41
CA GLU A 143 13.93 11.50 -0.54
C GLU A 143 14.49 12.90 -0.73
N GLN A 144 13.70 13.83 -1.31
CA GLN A 144 14.10 15.21 -1.54
C GLN A 144 13.88 16.12 -0.33
N ASN A 145 13.23 15.63 0.72
CA ASN A 145 13.02 16.41 1.95
C ASN A 145 14.34 16.54 2.75
N PRO A 146 14.57 17.63 3.47
CA PRO A 146 15.69 17.70 4.42
C PRO A 146 15.62 16.58 5.44
N TYR A 147 14.46 16.40 6.07
CA TYR A 147 14.15 15.33 7.01
C TYR A 147 12.71 14.84 6.82
N ASN A 148 12.47 13.62 7.26
CA ASN A 148 11.14 13.02 7.39
C ASN A 148 10.95 12.54 8.83
N ILE A 149 9.82 12.88 9.45
CA ILE A 149 9.37 12.22 10.67
C ILE A 149 8.51 11.03 10.24
N ILE A 150 8.94 9.83 10.59
CA ILE A 150 8.30 8.56 10.17
C ILE A 150 7.82 7.82 11.41
N SER A 151 6.55 7.41 11.43
CA SER A 151 5.95 6.65 12.52
C SER A 151 5.12 5.49 11.96
N PHE A 152 5.39 4.27 12.41
CA PHE A 152 4.57 3.11 12.09
C PHE A 152 3.43 3.00 13.10
N GLN A 153 2.18 3.02 12.63
CA GLN A 153 0.95 3.21 13.42
C GLN A 153 0.11 1.93 13.46
N ALA A 154 0.61 0.89 14.11
CA ALA A 154 -0.08 -0.41 14.11
C ALA A 154 -1.47 -0.34 14.76
N ASP A 155 -1.58 0.14 15.99
CA ASP A 155 -2.81 0.13 16.77
C ASP A 155 -3.86 1.11 16.24
N ALA A 156 -3.47 2.37 15.98
CA ALA A 156 -4.39 3.39 15.46
C ALA A 156 -4.98 2.98 14.11
N TYR A 157 -4.14 2.40 13.25
CA TYR A 157 -4.57 1.87 11.97
C TYR A 157 -5.51 0.68 12.10
N THR A 158 -5.20 -0.29 12.97
CA THR A 158 -6.04 -1.47 13.18
C THR A 158 -7.42 -1.10 13.72
N ASN A 159 -7.50 -0.10 14.60
CA ASN A 159 -8.77 0.39 15.15
C ASN A 159 -9.60 1.16 14.11
N ALA A 160 -8.95 1.92 13.23
CA ALA A 160 -9.64 2.72 12.21
C ALA A 160 -10.09 1.88 11.00
N ALA A 161 -9.39 0.79 10.72
CA ALA A 161 -9.63 -0.11 9.60
C ALA A 161 -9.67 -1.56 10.10
N GLU A 162 -10.80 -1.94 10.70
CA GLU A 162 -11.00 -3.29 11.21
C GLU A 162 -11.09 -4.29 10.06
N LEU A 163 -10.29 -5.35 10.14
CA LEU A 163 -10.25 -6.40 9.14
C LEU A 163 -10.76 -7.71 9.75
N LYS A 164 -11.77 -8.30 9.10
CA LYS A 164 -12.25 -9.65 9.41
C LYS A 164 -11.87 -10.57 8.27
N VAL A 165 -11.01 -11.54 8.57
CA VAL A 165 -10.53 -12.54 7.61
C VAL A 165 -11.07 -13.90 8.01
N SER A 166 -11.72 -14.62 7.11
CA SER A 166 -12.35 -15.92 7.41
C SER A 166 -12.19 -16.91 6.26
N PRO A 167 -11.63 -18.09 6.51
CA PRO A 167 -10.90 -18.48 7.70
C PRO A 167 -9.63 -17.62 7.88
N GLU A 168 -9.14 -17.51 9.11
CA GLU A 168 -7.94 -16.73 9.41
C GLU A 168 -6.70 -17.44 8.84
N PRO A 169 -5.83 -16.76 8.08
CA PRO A 169 -4.60 -17.34 7.57
C PRO A 169 -3.53 -17.41 8.68
N ASP A 170 -2.52 -18.27 8.49
CA ASP A 170 -1.43 -18.44 9.47
C ASP A 170 -0.64 -17.15 9.69
N THR A 171 -0.51 -16.33 8.65
CA THR A 171 0.14 -15.03 8.73
C THR A 171 -0.65 -13.97 7.96
N LEU A 172 -0.92 -12.86 8.65
CA LEU A 172 -1.54 -11.64 8.12
C LEU A 172 -0.59 -10.46 8.36
N ILE A 173 -0.13 -9.81 7.30
CA ILE A 173 0.75 -8.65 7.40
C ILE A 173 0.00 -7.39 6.99
N ARG A 174 0.05 -6.39 7.86
CA ARG A 174 -0.51 -5.05 7.65
C ARG A 174 0.50 -4.03 8.13
N VAL A 175 0.97 -3.17 7.23
CA VAL A 175 1.90 -2.09 7.58
C VAL A 175 1.25 -0.76 7.22
N PHE A 176 1.21 0.14 8.19
CA PHE A 176 0.79 1.52 7.99
C PHE A 176 1.87 2.48 8.48
N MET A 177 2.30 3.36 7.60
CA MET A 177 3.30 4.39 7.87
C MET A 177 2.65 5.76 7.79
N ALA A 178 2.66 6.49 8.89
CA ALA A 178 2.40 7.91 8.91
C ALA A 178 3.74 8.66 8.81
N TRP A 179 3.79 9.70 7.99
CA TRP A 179 4.99 10.50 7.89
C TRP A 179 4.68 11.97 7.58
N LYS A 180 5.62 12.83 7.91
CA LYS A 180 5.58 14.25 7.54
C LYS A 180 6.97 14.78 7.27
N LYS A 181 7.05 15.74 6.35
CA LYS A 181 8.28 16.51 6.11
C LYS A 181 8.65 17.29 7.39
N ALA A 182 9.94 17.38 7.67
CA ALA A 182 10.53 18.25 8.68
C ALA A 182 11.73 19.00 8.09
N ASP A 183 11.96 20.19 8.60
CA ASP A 183 13.08 21.08 8.22
C ASP A 183 14.26 20.92 9.19
#